data_5ccf005765dd91e19a5eebd77ab9233d
#
_entry.id   5ccf005765dd91e19a5eebd77ab9233d
#
_cell.length_a   1.000
_cell.length_b   1.000
_cell.length_c   1.000
_cell.angle_alpha   90.00
_cell.angle_beta   90.00
_cell.angle_gamma   90.00
#
_symmetry.space_group_name_H-M   'P 1'
#
loop_
_entity.id
_entity.type
_entity.pdbx_description
1 polymer ?
#
loop_
_entity_poly.entity_id
_entity_poly.type
_entity_poly.pdbx_seq_one_letter_code
_entity_poly.pdbx_strand_id
1 'polypeptide(L)'
;MQKLSRRQILKAISALPAVSPATSVLAQASNPQPQEWTGFAICDSCNHVPSCGIQFQAQGNNIISIQNWKENPRHWLCSKGMSTLQRLYNPNRLLYPMKRTAPKGAADPGWVRITWDEAYKTIAANML
;
A
#
# COMPACT_ATOMS: atom_id res chain seq x y z
N MET A 1 33.00 -41.85 44.69
CA MET A 1 32.18 -40.68 44.43
C MET A 1 32.34 -39.69 45.60
N GLN A 2 33.17 -38.64 45.45
CA GLN A 2 33.36 -37.64 46.50
C GLN A 2 32.16 -36.71 46.50
N LYS A 3 31.49 -36.64 47.65
CA LYS A 3 30.38 -35.69 47.86
C LYS A 3 30.95 -34.29 48.11
N LEU A 4 30.72 -33.37 47.16
CA LEU A 4 31.09 -31.97 47.36
C LEU A 4 30.24 -31.35 48.49
N SER A 5 30.91 -30.63 49.41
CA SER A 5 30.24 -29.94 50.49
C SER A 5 29.52 -28.65 49.96
N ARG A 6 28.44 -28.22 50.67
CA ARG A 6 27.70 -27.01 50.30
C ARG A 6 28.63 -25.77 50.19
N ARG A 7 29.69 -25.70 51.04
CA ARG A 7 30.69 -24.62 51.02
C ARG A 7 31.55 -24.63 49.73
N GLN A 8 31.85 -25.80 49.18
CA GLN A 8 32.60 -25.95 47.93
C GLN A 8 31.74 -25.56 46.71
N ILE A 9 30.47 -25.87 46.77
CA ILE A 9 29.52 -25.45 45.71
C ILE A 9 29.34 -23.93 45.71
N LEU A 10 29.17 -23.32 46.87
CA LEU A 10 29.05 -21.85 46.99
C LEU A 10 30.30 -21.12 46.50
N LYS A 11 31.51 -21.64 46.81
CA LYS A 11 32.75 -21.07 46.32
C LYS A 11 32.93 -21.19 44.80
N ALA A 12 32.40 -22.27 44.20
CA ALA A 12 32.41 -22.45 42.76
C ALA A 12 31.47 -21.48 42.03
N ILE A 13 30.36 -21.13 42.65
CA ILE A 13 29.38 -20.17 42.08
C ILE A 13 29.92 -18.74 42.14
N SER A 14 30.68 -18.39 43.21
CA SER A 14 31.27 -17.04 43.32
C SER A 14 32.50 -16.80 42.44
N ALA A 15 33.04 -17.85 41.80
CA ALA A 15 34.16 -17.77 40.88
C ALA A 15 33.74 -17.67 39.40
N LEU A 16 32.45 -17.67 39.12
CA LEU A 16 31.99 -17.35 37.78
C LEU A 16 32.26 -15.88 37.49
N PRO A 17 33.00 -15.55 36.42
CA PRO A 17 33.13 -14.17 36.01
C PRO A 17 31.71 -13.59 35.87
N ALA A 18 31.51 -12.40 36.48
CA ALA A 18 30.29 -11.67 36.32
C ALA A 18 29.99 -11.62 34.80
N VAL A 19 29.03 -12.43 34.38
CA VAL A 19 28.45 -12.26 33.03
C VAL A 19 27.88 -10.86 33.08
N SER A 20 28.63 -9.90 32.54
CA SER A 20 28.08 -8.59 32.22
C SER A 20 26.73 -8.86 31.59
N PRO A 21 25.65 -8.18 32.01
CA PRO A 21 24.43 -8.24 31.24
C PRO A 21 24.86 -7.86 29.84
N ALA A 22 25.04 -8.87 28.99
CA ALA A 22 25.10 -8.64 27.56
C ALA A 22 23.84 -7.81 27.37
N THR A 23 24.04 -6.52 27.17
CA THR A 23 23.03 -5.66 26.63
C THR A 23 22.54 -6.45 25.46
N SER A 24 21.43 -7.14 25.64
CA SER A 24 20.67 -7.69 24.55
C SER A 24 20.36 -6.45 23.71
N VAL A 25 21.25 -6.15 22.80
CA VAL A 25 20.94 -5.43 21.60
C VAL A 25 19.91 -6.35 20.96
N LEU A 26 18.66 -6.19 21.43
CA LEU A 26 17.51 -6.53 20.63
C LEU A 26 17.84 -5.79 19.33
N ALA A 27 18.41 -6.52 18.39
CA ALA A 27 18.39 -6.10 17.02
C ALA A 27 16.91 -5.87 16.78
N GLN A 28 16.46 -4.64 16.99
CA GLN A 28 15.23 -4.17 16.45
C GLN A 28 15.42 -4.49 14.98
N ALA A 29 14.80 -5.60 14.56
CA ALA A 29 14.57 -5.86 13.17
C ALA A 29 13.85 -4.59 12.71
N SER A 30 14.64 -3.65 12.21
CA SER A 30 14.12 -2.45 11.58
C SER A 30 13.31 -3.01 10.43
N ASN A 31 12.02 -3.13 10.66
CA ASN A 31 11.08 -3.43 9.58
C ASN A 31 11.42 -2.39 8.51
N PRO A 32 12.00 -2.78 7.37
CA PRO A 32 12.46 -1.80 6.40
C PRO A 32 11.27 -0.92 6.08
N GLN A 33 11.35 0.35 6.50
CA GLN A 33 10.31 1.31 6.18
C GLN A 33 10.16 1.30 4.67
N PRO A 34 8.94 1.20 4.15
CA PRO A 34 8.73 1.19 2.72
C PRO A 34 9.41 2.41 2.13
N GLN A 35 10.28 2.18 1.14
CA GLN A 35 11.06 3.22 0.51
C GLN A 35 10.16 4.34 -0.02
N GLU A 36 10.48 5.57 0.33
CA GLU A 36 9.82 6.75 -0.22
C GLU A 36 10.44 7.11 -1.58
N TRP A 37 9.60 7.45 -2.54
CA TRP A 37 10.02 7.87 -3.86
C TRP A 37 9.06 8.89 -4.47
N THR A 38 9.58 9.69 -5.41
CA THR A 38 8.82 10.70 -6.13
C THR A 38 8.60 10.24 -7.56
N GLY A 39 7.38 10.39 -8.06
CA GLY A 39 7.04 10.12 -9.44
C GLY A 39 6.24 11.25 -10.08
N PHE A 40 6.05 11.14 -11.38
CA PHE A 40 5.37 12.11 -12.20
C PHE A 40 4.28 11.44 -13.03
N ALA A 41 3.17 12.13 -13.20
CA ALA A 41 2.03 11.65 -13.96
C ALA A 41 1.28 12.79 -14.62
N ILE A 42 0.39 12.45 -15.52
CA ILE A 42 -0.54 13.40 -16.14
C ILE A 42 -1.93 13.18 -15.55
N CYS A 43 -2.60 14.27 -15.23
CA CYS A 43 -3.96 14.25 -14.69
C CYS A 43 -4.96 13.78 -15.76
N ASP A 44 -5.81 12.83 -15.39
CA ASP A 44 -6.87 12.25 -16.22
C ASP A 44 -8.29 12.68 -15.79
N SER A 45 -8.41 13.62 -14.87
CA SER A 45 -9.69 13.93 -14.19
C SER A 45 -10.68 14.73 -15.05
N CYS A 46 -10.30 15.20 -16.22
CA CYS A 46 -11.20 15.87 -17.14
C CYS A 46 -10.81 15.64 -18.60
N ASN A 47 -11.76 15.89 -19.51
CA ASN A 47 -11.52 15.81 -20.94
C ASN A 47 -11.11 17.16 -21.56
N HIS A 48 -10.84 18.15 -20.72
CA HIS A 48 -10.23 19.41 -21.18
C HIS A 48 -8.82 19.09 -21.67
N VAL A 49 -8.37 19.86 -22.68
CA VAL A 49 -7.06 19.63 -23.33
C VAL A 49 -6.02 19.18 -22.31
N PRO A 50 -5.47 17.99 -22.52
CA PRO A 50 -4.82 17.22 -21.45
C PRO A 50 -3.50 17.84 -21.02
N SER A 51 -2.99 17.34 -19.93
CA SER A 51 -1.58 17.47 -19.55
C SER A 51 -1.29 18.30 -18.30
N CYS A 52 -2.28 18.47 -17.39
CA CYS A 52 -1.93 18.98 -16.06
C CYS A 52 -0.96 18.00 -15.40
N GLY A 53 0.24 18.50 -15.08
CA GLY A 53 1.29 17.67 -14.48
C GLY A 53 1.03 17.41 -13.00
N ILE A 54 1.14 16.19 -12.59
CA ILE A 54 1.10 15.73 -11.20
C ILE A 54 2.48 15.26 -10.81
N GLN A 55 3.02 15.82 -9.73
CA GLN A 55 4.12 15.22 -8.99
C GLN A 55 3.52 14.52 -7.78
N PHE A 56 3.91 13.28 -7.54
CA PHE A 56 3.42 12.53 -6.38
C PHE A 56 4.57 11.98 -5.55
N GLN A 57 4.32 11.82 -4.27
CA GLN A 57 5.18 11.08 -3.36
C GLN A 57 4.51 9.76 -3.00
N ALA A 58 5.28 8.70 -3.02
CA ALA A 58 4.82 7.36 -2.69
C ALA A 58 5.70 6.74 -1.61
N GLN A 59 5.09 5.89 -0.80
CA GLN A 59 5.76 5.06 0.19
C GLN A 59 5.44 3.61 -0.15
N GLY A 60 6.44 2.88 -0.63
CA GLY A 60 6.24 1.59 -1.27
C GLY A 60 5.29 1.72 -2.48
N ASN A 61 4.17 1.03 -2.45
CA ASN A 61 3.16 1.05 -3.51
C ASN A 61 2.01 2.05 -3.26
N ASN A 62 2.07 2.84 -2.19
CA ASN A 62 1.01 3.77 -1.85
C ASN A 62 1.42 5.21 -2.15
N ILE A 63 0.60 5.93 -2.90
CA ILE A 63 0.76 7.37 -3.10
C ILE A 63 0.26 8.07 -1.83
N ILE A 64 1.12 8.85 -1.20
CA ILE A 64 0.83 9.53 0.07
C ILE A 64 0.53 11.02 -0.12
N SER A 65 1.02 11.63 -1.18
CA SER A 65 0.73 13.02 -1.51
C SER A 65 0.80 13.30 -3.00
N ILE A 66 0.10 14.34 -3.45
CA ILE A 66 0.16 14.86 -4.81
C ILE A 66 0.28 16.37 -4.78
N GLN A 67 0.98 16.93 -5.75
CA GLN A 67 1.18 18.36 -5.93
C GLN A 67 1.39 18.72 -7.41
N ASN A 68 1.47 20.01 -7.69
CA ASN A 68 1.79 20.48 -9.03
C ASN A 68 3.19 20.03 -9.45
N TRP A 69 3.31 19.49 -10.65
CA TRP A 69 4.60 19.25 -11.28
C TRP A 69 5.06 20.55 -11.96
N LYS A 70 5.98 21.29 -11.32
CA LYS A 70 6.37 22.66 -11.70
C LYS A 70 7.03 22.75 -13.07
N GLU A 71 7.77 21.70 -13.46
CA GLU A 71 8.50 21.64 -14.74
C GLU A 71 7.58 21.27 -15.92
N ASN A 72 6.36 20.84 -15.65
CA ASN A 72 5.37 20.61 -16.70
C ASN A 72 4.83 21.95 -17.19
N PRO A 73 4.76 22.21 -18.52
CA PRO A 73 4.20 23.46 -19.05
C PRO A 73 2.79 23.77 -18.57
N ARG A 74 2.03 22.73 -18.20
CA ARG A 74 0.70 22.83 -17.57
C ARG A 74 0.76 22.36 -16.12
N HIS A 75 1.46 23.11 -15.31
CA HIS A 75 1.67 22.80 -13.89
C HIS A 75 0.46 23.11 -12.98
N TRP A 76 -0.67 23.53 -13.53
CA TRP A 76 -1.88 23.86 -12.77
C TRP A 76 -2.67 22.60 -12.45
N LEU A 77 -2.67 22.21 -11.21
CA LEU A 77 -3.51 21.13 -10.72
C LEU A 77 -4.72 21.73 -10.01
N CYS A 78 -5.88 21.66 -10.65
CA CYS A 78 -7.14 22.18 -10.08
C CYS A 78 -7.68 21.27 -8.96
N SER A 79 -8.79 21.67 -8.34
CA SER A 79 -9.42 20.88 -7.28
C SER A 79 -9.80 19.46 -7.69
N LYS A 80 -10.23 19.25 -8.95
CA LYS A 80 -10.47 17.88 -9.48
C LYS A 80 -9.19 17.04 -9.52
N GLY A 81 -8.10 17.61 -10.00
CA GLY A 81 -6.80 16.94 -10.02
C GLY A 81 -6.30 16.65 -8.60
N MET A 82 -6.43 17.58 -7.68
CA MET A 82 -6.06 17.39 -6.27
C MET A 82 -6.88 16.29 -5.59
N SER A 83 -8.14 16.09 -5.98
CA SER A 83 -8.99 15.02 -5.45
C SER A 83 -8.66 13.62 -5.99
N THR A 84 -7.71 13.50 -6.92
CA THR A 84 -7.32 12.20 -7.52
C THR A 84 -6.90 11.20 -6.46
N LEU A 85 -6.19 11.65 -5.42
CA LEU A 85 -5.76 10.77 -4.33
C LEU A 85 -6.96 10.18 -3.58
N GLN A 86 -7.96 10.99 -3.26
CA GLN A 86 -9.19 10.54 -2.60
C GLN A 86 -9.99 9.58 -3.49
N ARG A 87 -10.02 9.82 -4.80
CA ARG A 87 -10.65 8.94 -5.77
C ARG A 87 -9.93 7.59 -5.86
N LEU A 88 -8.59 7.61 -5.86
CA LEU A 88 -7.76 6.42 -5.96
C LEU A 88 -7.95 5.47 -4.77
N TYR A 89 -8.02 6.04 -3.56
CA TYR A 89 -8.16 5.28 -2.31
C TYR A 89 -9.58 5.30 -1.74
N ASN A 90 -10.58 5.60 -2.56
CA ASN A 90 -11.96 5.57 -2.12
C ASN A 90 -12.35 4.13 -1.73
N PRO A 91 -12.87 3.90 -0.50
CA PRO A 91 -13.28 2.57 -0.05
C PRO A 91 -14.41 1.95 -0.91
N ASN A 92 -15.18 2.78 -1.59
CA ASN A 92 -16.25 2.35 -2.49
C ASN A 92 -15.78 2.19 -3.95
N ARG A 93 -14.47 2.29 -4.20
CA ARG A 93 -13.93 2.11 -5.55
C ARG A 93 -14.15 0.68 -6.03
N LEU A 94 -14.69 0.53 -7.24
CA LEU A 94 -14.80 -0.77 -7.91
C LEU A 94 -13.39 -1.26 -8.29
N LEU A 95 -12.97 -2.37 -7.69
CA LEU A 95 -11.66 -2.97 -7.91
C LEU A 95 -11.70 -4.15 -8.90
N TYR A 96 -12.89 -4.62 -9.21
CA TYR A 96 -13.11 -5.81 -10.04
C TYR A 96 -14.24 -5.56 -11.02
N PRO A 97 -14.26 -6.26 -12.17
CA PRO A 97 -15.39 -6.19 -13.09
C PRO A 97 -16.65 -6.76 -12.43
N MET A 98 -17.76 -6.05 -12.64
CA MET A 98 -19.06 -6.39 -12.10
C MET A 98 -20.05 -6.60 -13.26
N LYS A 99 -20.85 -7.66 -13.15
CA LYS A 99 -21.92 -7.96 -14.12
C LYS A 99 -23.27 -7.71 -13.49
N ARG A 100 -24.12 -7.02 -14.21
CA ARG A 100 -25.51 -6.84 -13.84
C ARG A 100 -26.28 -8.13 -14.13
N THR A 101 -27.05 -8.64 -13.18
CA THR A 101 -27.90 -9.83 -13.34
C THR A 101 -29.36 -9.50 -13.49
N ALA A 102 -29.81 -8.37 -12.91
CA ALA A 102 -31.21 -7.95 -13.01
C ALA A 102 -31.49 -7.19 -14.34
N PRO A 103 -32.74 -7.18 -14.85
CA PRO A 103 -33.14 -6.41 -16.00
C PRO A 103 -32.85 -4.91 -15.86
N LYS A 104 -32.69 -4.22 -16.99
CA LYS A 104 -32.58 -2.75 -16.97
C LYS A 104 -33.85 -2.15 -16.37
N GLY A 105 -33.67 -1.17 -15.45
CA GLY A 105 -34.78 -0.53 -14.74
C GLY A 105 -35.16 -1.18 -13.43
N ALA A 106 -34.64 -2.36 -13.07
CA ALA A 106 -34.83 -2.93 -11.74
C ALA A 106 -34.21 -2.02 -10.65
N ALA A 107 -34.88 -1.88 -9.52
CA ALA A 107 -34.43 -1.06 -8.40
C ALA A 107 -33.09 -1.57 -7.84
N ASP A 108 -32.92 -2.89 -7.74
CA ASP A 108 -31.64 -3.53 -7.46
C ASP A 108 -31.06 -4.09 -8.76
N PRO A 109 -29.88 -3.60 -9.21
CA PRO A 109 -29.20 -4.11 -10.40
C PRO A 109 -28.70 -5.54 -10.25
N GLY A 110 -28.56 -6.07 -9.04
CA GLY A 110 -28.03 -7.39 -8.78
C GLY A 110 -26.56 -7.52 -9.24
N TRP A 111 -25.68 -6.59 -8.84
CA TRP A 111 -24.28 -6.63 -9.22
C TRP A 111 -23.58 -7.84 -8.64
N VAL A 112 -22.96 -8.66 -9.50
CA VAL A 112 -22.11 -9.78 -9.12
C VAL A 112 -20.70 -9.58 -9.65
N ARG A 113 -19.70 -9.94 -8.86
CA ARG A 113 -18.30 -9.92 -9.30
C ARG A 113 -18.07 -11.04 -10.30
N ILE A 114 -17.37 -10.73 -11.38
CA ILE A 114 -16.95 -11.68 -12.42
C ILE A 114 -15.44 -11.61 -12.62
N THR A 115 -14.88 -12.54 -13.39
CA THR A 115 -13.47 -12.50 -13.80
C THR A 115 -13.28 -11.54 -14.98
N TRP A 116 -12.04 -11.10 -15.20
CA TRP A 116 -11.69 -10.30 -16.37
C TRP A 116 -11.93 -11.07 -17.67
N ASP A 117 -11.66 -12.36 -17.69
CA ASP A 117 -11.91 -13.22 -18.88
C ASP A 117 -13.39 -13.28 -19.23
N GLU A 118 -14.26 -13.41 -18.21
CA GLU A 118 -15.71 -13.37 -18.43
C GLU A 118 -16.16 -12.00 -18.94
N ALA A 119 -15.62 -10.92 -18.36
CA ALA A 119 -15.92 -9.56 -18.79
C ALA A 119 -15.56 -9.36 -20.27
N TYR A 120 -14.34 -9.71 -20.67
CA TYR A 120 -13.88 -9.57 -22.05
C TYR A 120 -14.70 -10.42 -23.04
N LYS A 121 -14.97 -11.69 -22.72
CA LYS A 121 -15.83 -12.55 -23.55
C LYS A 121 -17.23 -11.97 -23.72
N THR A 122 -17.83 -11.49 -22.64
CA THR A 122 -19.17 -10.90 -22.68
C THR A 122 -19.20 -9.62 -23.52
N ILE A 123 -18.22 -8.75 -23.39
CA ILE A 123 -18.12 -7.50 -24.16
C ILE A 123 -17.91 -7.85 -25.65
N ALA A 124 -16.95 -8.71 -25.97
CA ALA A 124 -16.67 -9.09 -27.35
C ALA A 124 -17.88 -9.70 -28.06
N ALA A 125 -18.61 -10.59 -27.36
CA ALA A 125 -19.83 -11.22 -27.92
C ALA A 125 -20.96 -10.23 -28.20
N ASN A 126 -20.98 -9.06 -27.57
CA ASN A 126 -21.99 -8.01 -27.80
C ASN A 126 -21.53 -6.90 -28.75
N MET A 127 -20.26 -6.93 -29.18
CA MET A 127 -19.69 -5.96 -30.13
C MET A 127 -19.61 -6.51 -31.56
N LEU A 128 -19.75 -7.83 -31.77
CA LEU A 128 -19.78 -8.53 -33.03
C LEU A 128 -21.22 -8.76 -33.52
#